data_18fdd7d5b4b1e132bd5767372d98b66a
#
_entry.id   18fdd7d5b4b1e132bd5767372d98b66a
#
_cell.length_a   1.000
_cell.length_b   1.000
_cell.length_c   1.000
_cell.angle_alpha   90.00
_cell.angle_beta   90.00
_cell.angle_gamma   90.00
#
_symmetry.space_group_name_H-M   'P 1'
#
loop_
_entity.id
_entity.type
_entity.pdbx_description
1 polymer ?
#
loop_
_entity_poly.entity_id
_entity_poly.type
_entity_poly.pdbx_seq_one_letter_code
_entity_poly.pdbx_strand_id
1 'polypeptide(L)'
;MRPEEEIIARLVEQGRTVAVAESCTGGLIGHRLTQVPGSSAAFLGGVIAYHNAVKERVLGVPGELLEREGAVSEATALAMAEGARRLLGADVALAVTGIAGPSGGTDDKPVGLTYVALAGPGSSTCERHLWRGERQANKESSAEAALALLHRYVNAEARRDG
;
A
#
# COMPACT_ATOMS: atom_id res chain seq x y z
N MET A 1 13.82 -10.02 14.32
CA MET A 1 13.84 -8.89 13.35
C MET A 1 12.41 -8.59 12.92
N ARG A 2 12.02 -7.34 12.99
CA ARG A 2 10.69 -6.93 12.54
C ARG A 2 10.62 -7.00 11.00
N PRO A 3 9.43 -7.24 10.41
CA PRO A 3 9.29 -7.29 8.96
C PRO A 3 9.85 -6.07 8.23
N GLU A 4 9.67 -4.87 8.78
CA GLU A 4 10.18 -3.62 8.19
C GLU A 4 11.71 -3.60 8.08
N GLU A 5 12.39 -4.14 9.08
CA GLU A 5 13.86 -4.21 9.08
C GLU A 5 14.37 -5.13 7.97
N GLU A 6 13.73 -6.28 7.80
CA GLU A 6 14.10 -7.21 6.74
C GLU A 6 13.75 -6.66 5.36
N ILE A 7 12.59 -6.01 5.21
CA ILE A 7 12.17 -5.35 3.97
C ILE A 7 13.24 -4.34 3.52
N ILE A 8 13.62 -3.44 4.42
CA ILE A 8 14.60 -2.39 4.11
C ILE A 8 15.96 -3.02 3.77
N ALA A 9 16.42 -4.00 4.55
CA ALA A 9 17.68 -4.68 4.28
C ALA A 9 17.70 -5.32 2.89
N ARG A 10 16.62 -6.03 2.52
CA ARG A 10 16.50 -6.68 1.21
C ARG A 10 16.45 -5.68 0.07
N LEU A 11 15.69 -4.60 0.22
CA LEU A 11 15.63 -3.56 -0.81
C LEU A 11 16.99 -2.89 -1.03
N VAL A 12 17.71 -2.60 0.05
CA VAL A 12 19.06 -2.04 -0.04
C VAL A 12 20.02 -3.01 -0.75
N GLU A 13 20.00 -4.30 -0.37
CA GLU A 13 20.81 -5.32 -1.05
C GLU A 13 20.52 -5.42 -2.55
N GLN A 14 19.24 -5.29 -2.92
CA GLN A 14 18.80 -5.38 -4.31
C GLN A 14 19.00 -4.06 -5.09
N GLY A 15 19.39 -2.98 -4.42
CA GLY A 15 19.49 -1.65 -5.02
C GLY A 15 18.13 -1.12 -5.50
N ARG A 16 17.05 -1.48 -4.81
CA ARG A 16 15.67 -1.13 -5.18
C ARG A 16 15.05 -0.16 -4.20
N THR A 17 14.10 0.61 -4.71
CA THR A 17 13.36 1.62 -3.95
C THR A 17 11.88 1.30 -3.85
N VAL A 18 11.25 1.78 -2.79
CA VAL A 18 9.83 1.60 -2.53
C VAL A 18 9.13 2.93 -2.23
N ALA A 19 7.91 3.05 -2.71
CA ALA A 19 6.99 4.14 -2.39
C ALA A 19 5.68 3.57 -1.83
N VAL A 20 4.90 4.41 -1.15
CA VAL A 20 3.59 4.00 -0.61
C VAL A 20 2.50 4.99 -1.01
N ALA A 21 1.29 4.48 -1.19
CA ALA A 21 0.07 5.26 -1.33
C ALA A 21 -0.91 4.79 -0.27
N GLU A 22 -1.26 5.66 0.65
CA GLU A 22 -2.06 5.30 1.81
C GLU A 22 -3.38 6.08 1.84
N SER A 23 -4.47 5.38 2.06
CA SER A 23 -5.77 5.98 2.30
C SER A 23 -6.16 5.76 3.76
N CYS A 24 -6.81 4.66 4.10
CA CYS A 24 -7.29 4.41 5.46
C CYS A 24 -6.19 4.30 6.52
N THR A 25 -4.97 3.97 6.14
CA THR A 25 -3.84 3.85 7.09
C THR A 25 -3.21 5.19 7.46
N GLY A 26 -3.47 6.24 6.68
CA GLY A 26 -3.14 7.63 7.04
C GLY A 26 -1.66 7.94 7.27
N GLY A 27 -0.73 7.18 6.70
CA GLY A 27 0.70 7.35 6.87
C GLY A 27 1.36 6.29 7.77
N LEU A 28 0.60 5.35 8.31
CA LEU A 28 1.12 4.34 9.23
C LEU A 28 2.16 3.43 8.57
N ILE A 29 2.00 3.08 7.29
CA ILE A 29 2.97 2.26 6.57
C ILE A 29 4.30 3.01 6.43
N GLY A 30 4.25 4.25 5.97
CA GLY A 30 5.43 5.11 5.88
C GLY A 30 6.08 5.32 7.23
N HIS A 31 5.28 5.53 8.27
CA HIS A 31 5.78 5.65 9.64
C HIS A 31 6.57 4.40 10.06
N ARG A 32 6.01 3.22 9.84
CA ARG A 32 6.68 1.95 10.19
C ARG A 32 7.98 1.74 9.41
N LEU A 33 8.00 2.04 8.12
CA LEU A 33 9.23 1.92 7.31
C LEU A 33 10.32 2.90 7.78
N THR A 34 9.95 4.11 8.14
CA THR A 34 10.91 5.13 8.62
C THR A 34 11.41 4.89 10.04
N GLN A 35 10.80 3.98 10.81
CA GLN A 35 11.32 3.52 12.09
C GLN A 35 12.65 2.76 11.94
N VAL A 36 12.93 2.26 10.76
CA VAL A 36 14.15 1.48 10.49
C VAL A 36 15.31 2.44 10.20
N PRO A 37 16.39 2.43 11.00
CA PRO A 37 17.57 3.21 10.68
C PRO A 37 18.12 2.83 9.29
N GLY A 38 18.46 3.85 8.50
CA GLY A 38 18.97 3.63 7.15
C GLY A 38 17.89 3.43 6.09
N SER A 39 16.62 3.52 6.45
CA SER A 39 15.50 3.32 5.51
C SER A 39 15.51 4.29 4.32
N SER A 40 16.13 5.46 4.46
CA SER A 40 16.24 6.44 3.36
C SER A 40 17.00 5.93 2.15
N ALA A 41 17.79 4.87 2.30
CA ALA A 41 18.46 4.23 1.16
C ALA A 41 17.49 3.46 0.24
N ALA A 42 16.29 3.11 0.73
CA ALA A 42 15.32 2.33 -0.02
C ALA A 42 13.92 2.98 -0.07
N PHE A 43 13.48 3.63 1.00
CA PHE A 43 12.16 4.25 1.07
C PHE A 43 12.21 5.68 0.55
N LEU A 44 11.53 5.96 -0.56
CA LEU A 44 11.51 7.28 -1.19
C LEU A 44 10.49 8.22 -0.56
N GLY A 45 9.39 7.70 -0.07
CA GLY A 45 8.30 8.49 0.43
C GLY A 45 6.94 7.93 -0.01
N GLY A 46 5.91 8.75 0.10
CA GLY A 46 4.57 8.31 -0.25
C GLY A 46 3.56 9.44 -0.33
N VAL A 47 2.34 9.06 -0.65
CA VAL A 47 1.20 9.96 -0.74
C VAL A 47 0.12 9.45 0.20
N ILE A 48 -0.36 10.33 1.08
CA ILE A 48 -1.57 10.07 1.85
C ILE A 48 -2.74 10.58 1.00
N ALA A 49 -3.38 9.66 0.30
CA ALA A 49 -4.47 9.93 -0.63
C ALA A 49 -5.81 9.58 0.02
N TYR A 50 -6.18 10.33 1.04
CA TYR A 50 -7.35 10.03 1.87
C TYR A 50 -8.66 10.33 1.12
N HIS A 51 -8.74 11.48 0.48
CA HIS A 51 -9.89 11.90 -0.32
C HIS A 51 -9.74 11.46 -1.77
N ASN A 52 -10.86 11.16 -2.45
CA ASN A 52 -10.85 10.75 -3.85
C ASN A 52 -10.19 11.78 -4.78
N ALA A 53 -10.37 13.07 -4.50
CA ALA A 53 -9.71 14.12 -5.27
C ALA A 53 -8.18 14.01 -5.25
N VAL A 54 -7.60 13.55 -4.15
CA VAL A 54 -6.15 13.34 -4.04
C VAL A 54 -5.74 12.07 -4.79
N LYS A 55 -6.55 11.01 -4.71
CA LYS A 55 -6.30 9.79 -5.51
C LYS A 55 -6.23 10.14 -7.00
N GLU A 56 -7.14 10.98 -7.47
CA GLU A 56 -7.19 11.38 -8.87
C GLU A 56 -6.07 12.35 -9.24
N ARG A 57 -5.95 13.48 -8.53
CA ARG A 57 -5.01 14.55 -8.87
C ARG A 57 -3.55 14.19 -8.67
N VAL A 58 -3.24 13.48 -7.61
CA VAL A 58 -1.85 13.18 -7.23
C VAL A 58 -1.41 11.82 -7.76
N LEU A 59 -2.22 10.80 -7.56
CA LEU A 59 -1.87 9.44 -7.98
C LEU A 59 -2.31 9.09 -9.40
N GLY A 60 -3.11 9.94 -10.03
CA GLY A 60 -3.61 9.69 -11.38
C GLY A 60 -4.62 8.56 -11.48
N VAL A 61 -5.32 8.24 -10.37
CA VAL A 61 -6.41 7.27 -10.40
C VAL A 61 -7.53 7.86 -11.29
N PRO A 62 -7.98 7.16 -12.33
CA PRO A 62 -9.03 7.70 -13.20
C PRO A 62 -10.31 8.03 -12.44
N GLY A 63 -10.87 9.23 -12.66
CA GLY A 63 -12.11 9.64 -12.02
C GLY A 63 -13.27 8.71 -12.35
N GLU A 64 -13.33 8.19 -13.58
CA GLU A 64 -14.32 7.20 -14.02
C GLU A 64 -14.21 5.90 -13.24
N LEU A 65 -12.99 5.47 -12.89
CA LEU A 65 -12.76 4.29 -12.08
C LEU A 65 -13.30 4.48 -10.65
N LEU A 66 -13.07 5.65 -10.06
CA LEU A 66 -13.58 6.00 -8.74
C LEU A 66 -15.12 6.05 -8.72
N GLU A 67 -15.74 6.55 -9.78
CA GLU A 67 -17.20 6.58 -9.92
C GLU A 67 -17.78 5.16 -10.06
N ARG A 68 -17.15 4.32 -10.87
CA ARG A 68 -17.65 2.98 -11.18
C ARG A 68 -17.38 1.98 -10.06
N GLU A 69 -16.16 1.96 -9.52
CA GLU A 69 -15.71 0.96 -8.57
C GLU A 69 -15.66 1.47 -7.12
N GLY A 70 -15.68 2.80 -6.96
CA GLY A 70 -15.52 3.43 -5.65
C GLY A 70 -14.07 3.49 -5.17
N ALA A 71 -13.88 4.15 -4.04
CA ALA A 71 -12.56 4.32 -3.43
C ALA A 71 -11.96 3.02 -2.92
N VAL A 72 -12.81 2.06 -2.50
CA VAL A 72 -12.40 0.80 -1.91
C VAL A 72 -12.72 -0.33 -2.89
N SER A 73 -11.74 -0.66 -3.72
CA SER A 73 -11.84 -1.72 -4.73
C SER A 73 -10.44 -2.19 -5.11
N GLU A 74 -10.37 -3.39 -5.67
CA GLU A 74 -9.12 -3.92 -6.23
C GLU A 74 -8.55 -2.98 -7.30
N ALA A 75 -9.39 -2.55 -8.23
CA ALA A 75 -8.96 -1.67 -9.33
C ALA A 75 -8.42 -0.34 -8.82
N THR A 76 -9.05 0.26 -7.81
CA THR A 76 -8.58 1.51 -7.20
C THR A 76 -7.25 1.30 -6.48
N ALA A 77 -7.10 0.22 -5.72
CA ALA A 77 -5.85 -0.09 -5.02
C ALA A 77 -4.69 -0.27 -6.00
N LEU A 78 -4.91 -1.02 -7.08
CA LEU A 78 -3.90 -1.22 -8.15
C LEU A 78 -3.54 0.11 -8.82
N ALA A 79 -4.52 0.93 -9.15
CA ALA A 79 -4.29 2.25 -9.75
C ALA A 79 -3.51 3.18 -8.82
N MET A 80 -3.78 3.13 -7.52
CA MET A 80 -3.03 3.89 -6.51
C MET A 80 -1.57 3.44 -6.45
N ALA A 81 -1.31 2.14 -6.43
CA ALA A 81 0.04 1.60 -6.41
C ALA A 81 0.84 1.98 -7.66
N GLU A 82 0.26 1.81 -8.84
CA GLU A 82 0.87 2.22 -10.11
C GLU A 82 1.14 3.72 -10.15
N GLY A 83 0.20 4.51 -9.65
CA GLY A 83 0.34 5.97 -9.57
C GLY A 83 1.49 6.41 -8.67
N ALA A 84 1.62 5.82 -7.49
CA ALA A 84 2.71 6.11 -6.57
C ALA A 84 4.07 5.69 -7.15
N ARG A 85 4.12 4.52 -7.76
CA ARG A 85 5.33 4.01 -8.41
C ARG A 85 5.83 4.98 -9.49
N ARG A 86 4.94 5.43 -10.35
CA ARG A 86 5.25 6.36 -11.44
C ARG A 86 5.62 7.75 -10.92
N LEU A 87 4.84 8.29 -9.99
CA LEU A 87 5.02 9.63 -9.45
C LEU A 87 6.37 9.80 -8.75
N LEU A 88 6.75 8.82 -7.94
CA LEU A 88 7.97 8.87 -7.14
C LEU A 88 9.17 8.20 -7.82
N GLY A 89 8.96 7.58 -8.97
CA GLY A 89 10.05 6.88 -9.67
C GLY A 89 10.59 5.69 -8.87
N ALA A 90 9.72 5.01 -8.13
CA ALA A 90 10.12 3.86 -7.33
C ALA A 90 10.12 2.57 -8.14
N ASP A 91 10.94 1.62 -7.73
CA ASP A 91 10.93 0.28 -8.33
C ASP A 91 9.66 -0.49 -7.96
N VAL A 92 9.21 -0.31 -6.72
CA VAL A 92 8.04 -0.97 -6.17
C VAL A 92 7.18 0.05 -5.43
N ALA A 93 5.87 -0.12 -5.45
CA ALA A 93 4.97 0.68 -4.64
C ALA A 93 3.90 -0.18 -3.97
N LEU A 94 3.57 0.16 -2.73
CA LEU A 94 2.43 -0.40 -2.01
C LEU A 94 1.29 0.60 -2.01
N ALA A 95 0.05 0.11 -2.04
CA ALA A 95 -1.12 0.93 -1.83
C ALA A 95 -2.11 0.24 -0.90
N VAL A 96 -2.81 1.03 -0.11
CA VAL A 96 -3.88 0.55 0.78
C VAL A 96 -5.08 1.46 0.67
N THR A 97 -6.24 0.87 0.44
CA THR A 97 -7.54 1.55 0.51
C THR A 97 -8.54 0.66 1.24
N GLY A 98 -9.31 1.24 2.13
CA GLY A 98 -10.22 0.44 2.96
C GLY A 98 -11.19 1.30 3.76
N ILE A 99 -12.12 0.60 4.42
CA ILE A 99 -13.13 1.19 5.29
C ILE A 99 -12.76 0.86 6.73
N ALA A 100 -12.16 1.81 7.43
CA ALA A 100 -11.68 1.60 8.79
C ALA A 100 -12.83 1.47 9.80
N GLY A 101 -13.97 2.14 9.55
CA GLY A 101 -15.11 2.17 10.45
C GLY A 101 -14.99 3.23 11.54
N PRO A 102 -15.99 3.34 12.42
CA PRO A 102 -17.21 2.52 12.52
C PRO A 102 -18.24 2.82 11.43
N SER A 103 -18.12 3.93 10.71
CA SER A 103 -19.04 4.32 9.64
C SER A 103 -18.44 4.04 8.25
N GLY A 104 -19.24 4.28 7.20
CA GLY A 104 -18.79 4.21 5.81
C GLY A 104 -19.00 2.87 5.12
N GLY A 105 -19.45 1.85 5.85
CA GLY A 105 -19.73 0.54 5.28
C GLY A 105 -21.09 0.46 4.60
N THR A 106 -21.18 -0.42 3.61
CA THR A 106 -22.44 -0.83 2.95
C THR A 106 -22.52 -2.33 2.95
N ASP A 107 -23.63 -2.91 2.48
CA ASP A 107 -23.78 -4.37 2.40
C ASP A 107 -22.73 -4.99 1.47
N ASP A 108 -22.46 -4.34 0.34
CA ASP A 108 -21.45 -4.81 -0.62
C ASP A 108 -20.01 -4.52 -0.17
N LYS A 109 -19.82 -3.44 0.56
CA LYS A 109 -18.51 -3.00 1.06
C LYS A 109 -18.61 -2.71 2.57
N PRO A 110 -18.55 -3.77 3.38
CA PRO A 110 -18.72 -3.63 4.83
C PRO A 110 -17.52 -2.94 5.49
N VAL A 111 -17.73 -2.42 6.68
CA VAL A 111 -16.65 -1.92 7.54
C VAL A 111 -15.58 -3.00 7.69
N GLY A 112 -14.32 -2.62 7.56
CA GLY A 112 -13.17 -3.52 7.61
C GLY A 112 -12.72 -4.05 6.25
N LEU A 113 -13.51 -3.84 5.18
CA LEU A 113 -13.09 -4.21 3.83
C LEU A 113 -11.88 -3.38 3.43
N THR A 114 -10.80 -4.05 3.03
CA THR A 114 -9.53 -3.43 2.71
C THR A 114 -8.88 -4.15 1.54
N TYR A 115 -8.29 -3.37 0.64
CA TYR A 115 -7.46 -3.88 -0.45
C TYR A 115 -6.04 -3.37 -0.26
N VAL A 116 -5.09 -4.27 -0.34
CA VAL A 116 -3.65 -3.94 -0.37
C VAL A 116 -3.09 -4.37 -1.71
N ALA A 117 -2.39 -3.46 -2.37
CA ALA A 117 -1.84 -3.69 -3.70
C ALA A 117 -0.34 -3.43 -3.72
N LEU A 118 0.33 -4.15 -4.59
CA LEU A 118 1.75 -3.96 -4.86
C LEU A 118 1.96 -3.88 -6.37
N ALA A 119 2.65 -2.84 -6.80
CA ALA A 119 3.06 -2.67 -8.18
C ALA A 119 4.58 -2.74 -8.27
N GLY A 120 5.09 -3.58 -9.15
CA GLY A 120 6.51 -3.71 -9.42
C GLY A 120 6.78 -3.76 -10.92
N PRO A 121 8.04 -3.97 -11.34
CA PRO A 121 8.37 -4.08 -12.76
C PRO A 121 7.66 -5.27 -13.40
N GLY A 122 6.75 -4.99 -14.34
CA GLY A 122 6.06 -6.01 -15.12
C GLY A 122 5.02 -6.83 -14.36
N SER A 123 4.71 -6.50 -13.10
CA SER A 123 3.72 -7.25 -12.33
C SER A 123 3.03 -6.39 -11.29
N SER A 124 1.78 -6.70 -11.02
CA SER A 124 0.99 -6.08 -9.96
C SER A 124 0.13 -7.13 -9.30
N THR A 125 -0.04 -7.05 -7.99
CA THR A 125 -0.89 -7.95 -7.22
C THR A 125 -1.77 -7.18 -6.27
N CYS A 126 -2.90 -7.75 -5.88
CA CYS A 126 -3.80 -7.17 -4.90
C CYS A 126 -4.39 -8.26 -4.01
N GLU A 127 -4.49 -7.96 -2.74
CA GLU A 127 -5.13 -8.82 -1.74
C GLU A 127 -6.35 -8.12 -1.17
N ARG A 128 -7.40 -8.88 -0.96
CA ARG A 128 -8.62 -8.43 -0.30
C ARG A 128 -8.63 -8.96 1.12
N HIS A 129 -8.90 -8.09 2.08
CA HIS A 129 -9.04 -8.44 3.50
C HIS A 129 -10.37 -7.91 4.04
N LEU A 130 -10.89 -8.58 5.05
CA LEU A 130 -12.07 -8.13 5.78
C LEU A 130 -11.77 -8.18 7.28
N TRP A 131 -11.41 -7.04 7.83
CA TRP A 131 -11.10 -6.90 9.26
C TRP A 131 -12.40 -6.79 10.08
N ARG A 132 -12.35 -7.26 11.30
CA ARG A 132 -13.51 -7.28 12.20
C ARG A 132 -13.26 -6.53 13.51
N GLY A 133 -12.25 -5.68 13.55
CA GLY A 133 -11.88 -4.90 14.70
C GLY A 133 -12.50 -3.50 14.68
N GLU A 134 -12.13 -2.72 15.68
CA GLU A 134 -12.43 -1.30 15.70
C GLU A 134 -11.51 -0.54 14.74
N ARG A 135 -11.79 0.74 14.54
CA ARG A 135 -11.09 1.60 13.58
C ARG A 135 -9.57 1.51 13.68
N GLN A 136 -9.00 1.70 14.86
CA GLN A 136 -7.55 1.66 15.04
C GLN A 136 -6.97 0.28 14.73
N ALA A 137 -7.60 -0.77 15.22
CA ALA A 137 -7.17 -2.15 14.94
C ALA A 137 -7.23 -2.47 13.44
N ASN A 138 -8.27 -2.01 12.76
CA ASN A 138 -8.41 -2.20 11.31
C ASN A 138 -7.31 -1.47 10.52
N LYS A 139 -6.95 -0.27 10.95
CA LYS A 139 -5.83 0.48 10.36
C LYS A 139 -4.49 -0.24 10.56
N GLU A 140 -4.25 -0.74 11.77
CA GLU A 140 -3.03 -1.49 12.10
C GLU A 140 -2.95 -2.80 11.31
N SER A 141 -4.05 -3.55 11.23
CA SER A 141 -4.13 -4.77 10.44
C SER A 141 -3.89 -4.52 8.96
N SER A 142 -4.40 -3.41 8.43
CA SER A 142 -4.19 -3.02 7.04
C SER A 142 -2.73 -2.70 6.74
N ALA A 143 -2.07 -1.97 7.63
CA ALA A 143 -0.63 -1.69 7.51
C ALA A 143 0.19 -2.98 7.62
N GLU A 144 -0.15 -3.86 8.55
CA GLU A 144 0.51 -5.15 8.70
C GLU A 144 0.40 -6.01 7.45
N ALA A 145 -0.80 -6.09 6.86
CA ALA A 145 -1.03 -6.84 5.63
C ALA A 145 -0.23 -6.28 4.45
N ALA A 146 -0.15 -4.95 4.34
CA ALA A 146 0.64 -4.30 3.29
C ALA A 146 2.14 -4.61 3.44
N LEU A 147 2.66 -4.51 4.64
CA LEU A 147 4.06 -4.83 4.91
C LEU A 147 4.35 -6.32 4.71
N ALA A 148 3.41 -7.20 5.07
CA ALA A 148 3.54 -8.63 4.81
C ALA A 148 3.60 -8.93 3.31
N LEU A 149 2.79 -8.25 2.51
CA LEU A 149 2.82 -8.39 1.05
C LEU A 149 4.18 -7.96 0.48
N LEU A 150 4.69 -6.82 0.91
CA LEU A 150 6.01 -6.33 0.50
C LEU A 150 7.13 -7.27 0.95
N HIS A 151 7.05 -7.77 2.17
CA HIS A 151 8.01 -8.73 2.72
C HIS A 151 8.09 -10.01 1.87
N ARG A 152 6.95 -10.57 1.49
CA ARG A 152 6.91 -11.74 0.60
C ARG A 152 7.53 -11.42 -0.77
N TYR A 153 7.23 -10.25 -1.30
CA TYR A 153 7.74 -9.82 -2.60
C TYR A 153 9.28 -9.72 -2.61
N VAL A 154 9.87 -9.01 -1.66
CA VAL A 154 11.33 -8.81 -1.62
C VAL A 154 12.08 -10.12 -1.37
N ASN A 155 11.48 -11.04 -0.61
CA ASN A 155 12.07 -12.37 -0.39
C ASN A 155 11.94 -13.29 -1.60
N ALA A 156 10.87 -13.19 -2.36
CA ALA A 156 10.70 -13.92 -3.61
C ALA A 156 11.71 -13.46 -4.67
N GLU A 157 11.93 -12.14 -4.78
CA GLU A 157 12.93 -11.58 -5.68
C GLU A 157 14.36 -12.02 -5.30
N ALA A 158 14.68 -12.05 -4.01
CA ALA A 158 15.98 -12.53 -3.53
C ALA A 158 16.28 -13.97 -3.94
N ARG A 159 15.27 -14.83 -4.05
CA ARG A 159 15.41 -16.23 -4.52
C ARG A 159 15.66 -16.34 -6.02
N ARG A 160 15.20 -15.37 -6.81
CA ARG A 160 15.42 -15.36 -8.27
C ARG A 160 16.82 -14.87 -8.63
N ASP A 161 17.38 -13.97 -7.81
CA ASP A 161 18.71 -13.38 -8.02
C ASP A 161 19.85 -14.26 -7.43
N GLY A 162 19.49 -15.29 -6.69
CA GLY A 162 20.41 -16.27 -6.06
C GLY A 162 20.53 -17.60 -6.85
#